data_94e9b59c8722c4b40091dd9cff7f5425
#
_entry.id   94e9b59c8722c4b40091dd9cff7f5425
#
_cell.length_a   1.000
_cell.length_b   1.000
_cell.length_c   1.000
_cell.angle_alpha   90.00
_cell.angle_beta   90.00
_cell.angle_gamma   90.00
#
_symmetry.space_group_name_H-M   'P 1'
#
loop_
_entity.id
_entity.type
_entity.pdbx_description
1 polymer ?
#
loop_
_entity_poly.entity_id
_entity_poly.type
_entity_poly.pdbx_seq_one_letter_code
_entity_poly.pdbx_strand_id
1 'polypeptide(L)'
;MTKMTTEEAFVKVLQMHGIENAFGIIGSAFMPISDLFPKAGITFWDVAHESNGGLIADGYTRSTGKIAMCIAQNGPGVTGLVTPIKTAYWNHTPMLLVTPQAANKTMGQGGFQEVEQMNLFKDMVCYQEEVRDPSRMAEVLNRVIEKSIRGSAPAQINVPRDYWTQVIDIELPPIVRLERSAGGVSAVTEAAKLLSNAKFPVILSGAGVVLGNAIEDCKKIAEKLDAPVCSGYQHNDSFPGSHPLAVGPLGYNGSKAAMELISKADVVLALGTRLNPFSTLPGYGIDYWPKKASIIQVDINSDRIGLTK
;
A
#
# COMPACT_ATOMS: atom_id res chain seq x y z
N MET A 1 -7.70 8.22 -30.53
CA MET A 1 -6.34 8.77 -30.33
C MET A 1 -6.40 10.28 -30.44
N THR A 2 -5.70 10.98 -29.57
CA THR A 2 -5.63 12.44 -29.52
C THR A 2 -4.17 12.86 -29.57
N LYS A 3 -3.85 13.85 -30.40
CA LYS A 3 -2.50 14.39 -30.48
C LYS A 3 -2.21 15.23 -29.25
N MET A 4 -1.23 14.84 -28.47
CA MET A 4 -0.79 15.54 -27.25
C MET A 4 0.68 15.22 -26.93
N THR A 5 1.27 15.95 -26.00
CA THR A 5 2.62 15.63 -25.56
C THR A 5 2.60 14.46 -24.55
N THR A 6 3.72 13.78 -24.41
CA THR A 6 3.86 12.65 -23.48
C THR A 6 3.66 13.05 -22.02
N GLU A 7 4.15 14.24 -21.62
CA GLU A 7 3.92 14.80 -20.30
C GLU A 7 2.45 15.18 -20.06
N GLU A 8 1.75 15.70 -21.06
CA GLU A 8 0.29 15.92 -20.97
C GLU A 8 -0.46 14.62 -20.76
N ALA A 9 -0.10 13.57 -21.51
CA ALA A 9 -0.71 12.25 -21.34
C ALA A 9 -0.45 11.67 -19.95
N PHE A 10 0.78 11.81 -19.44
CA PHE A 10 1.16 11.37 -18.11
C PHE A 10 0.30 12.06 -17.03
N VAL A 11 0.23 13.38 -17.07
CA VAL A 11 -0.53 14.16 -16.08
C VAL A 11 -2.04 13.89 -16.17
N LYS A 12 -2.58 13.70 -17.37
CA LYS A 12 -4.00 13.31 -17.54
C LYS A 12 -4.31 11.97 -16.89
N VAL A 13 -3.43 10.98 -17.01
CA VAL A 13 -3.61 9.69 -16.32
C VAL A 13 -3.57 9.85 -14.79
N LEU A 14 -2.69 10.69 -14.26
CA LEU A 14 -2.69 11.02 -12.83
C LEU A 14 -4.04 11.59 -12.38
N GLN A 15 -4.58 12.57 -13.13
CA GLN A 15 -5.88 13.17 -12.85
C GLN A 15 -7.02 12.14 -12.90
N MET A 16 -7.02 11.25 -13.91
CA MET A 16 -8.03 10.20 -14.05
C MET A 16 -8.06 9.25 -12.84
N HIS A 17 -6.90 9.01 -12.22
CA HIS A 17 -6.78 8.21 -10.98
C HIS A 17 -6.99 9.02 -9.70
N GLY A 18 -7.26 10.32 -9.78
CA GLY A 18 -7.46 11.18 -8.62
C GLY A 18 -6.20 11.41 -7.80
N ILE A 19 -5.02 11.36 -8.42
CA ILE A 19 -3.75 11.68 -7.78
C ILE A 19 -3.61 13.20 -7.74
N GLU A 20 -3.81 13.78 -6.56
CA GLU A 20 -3.84 15.22 -6.31
C GLU A 20 -2.56 15.73 -5.60
N ASN A 21 -1.71 14.82 -5.12
CA ASN A 21 -0.52 15.16 -4.35
C ASN A 21 0.70 14.37 -4.80
N ALA A 22 1.79 15.11 -5.03
CA ALA A 22 3.11 14.60 -5.35
C ALA A 22 4.13 15.12 -4.33
N PHE A 23 5.05 14.26 -3.91
CA PHE A 23 6.03 14.56 -2.87
C PHE A 23 7.44 14.27 -3.38
N GLY A 24 8.39 15.17 -3.12
CA GLY A 24 9.77 14.97 -3.52
C GLY A 24 10.58 16.26 -3.64
N ILE A 25 11.62 16.23 -4.45
CA ILE A 25 12.42 17.39 -4.83
C ILE A 25 12.44 17.49 -6.34
N ILE A 26 12.12 18.68 -6.88
CA ILE A 26 12.09 18.90 -8.33
C ILE A 26 13.48 18.68 -8.92
N GLY A 27 13.51 17.93 -10.01
CA GLY A 27 14.73 17.64 -10.74
C GLY A 27 14.56 17.76 -12.26
N SER A 28 15.66 18.06 -12.95
CA SER A 28 15.66 18.29 -14.41
C SER A 28 15.17 17.11 -15.24
N ALA A 29 15.21 15.89 -14.67
CA ALA A 29 14.77 14.70 -15.39
C ALA A 29 13.25 14.56 -15.54
N PHE A 30 12.44 15.38 -14.82
CA PHE A 30 10.98 15.35 -14.89
C PHE A 30 10.31 16.72 -14.86
N MET A 31 11.06 17.81 -15.03
CA MET A 31 10.50 19.18 -15.08
C MET A 31 9.28 19.29 -16.01
N PRO A 32 9.24 18.66 -17.22
CA PRO A 32 8.09 18.81 -18.11
C PRO A 32 6.75 18.37 -17.50
N ILE A 33 6.73 17.34 -16.66
CA ILE A 33 5.48 16.95 -15.97
C ILE A 33 5.18 17.87 -14.79
N SER A 34 6.21 18.30 -14.02
CA SER A 34 6.01 19.18 -12.85
C SER A 34 5.47 20.55 -13.23
N ASP A 35 5.82 21.08 -14.40
CA ASP A 35 5.29 22.35 -14.92
C ASP A 35 3.79 22.29 -15.20
N LEU A 36 3.24 21.09 -15.44
CA LEU A 36 1.81 20.88 -15.68
C LEU A 36 1.01 20.66 -14.40
N PHE A 37 1.63 20.32 -13.27
CA PHE A 37 0.93 19.98 -12.02
C PHE A 37 -0.03 21.07 -11.56
N PRO A 38 0.32 22.37 -11.49
CA PRO A 38 -0.62 23.40 -11.03
C PRO A 38 -1.89 23.49 -11.88
N LYS A 39 -1.76 23.38 -13.20
CA LYS A 39 -2.90 23.40 -14.14
C LYS A 39 -3.76 22.13 -14.03
N ALA A 40 -3.17 21.03 -13.59
CA ALA A 40 -3.82 19.75 -13.40
C ALA A 40 -4.49 19.61 -12.02
N GLY A 41 -4.33 20.59 -11.12
CA GLY A 41 -4.81 20.49 -9.74
C GLY A 41 -3.97 19.56 -8.88
N ILE A 42 -2.73 19.27 -9.28
CA ILE A 42 -1.79 18.44 -8.51
C ILE A 42 -0.89 19.37 -7.70
N THR A 43 -0.88 19.22 -6.39
CA THR A 43 0.04 19.95 -5.51
C THR A 43 1.35 19.19 -5.41
N PHE A 44 2.46 19.86 -5.75
CA PHE A 44 3.80 19.35 -5.48
C PHE A 44 4.29 19.86 -4.12
N TRP A 45 4.60 18.93 -3.25
CA TRP A 45 5.14 19.22 -1.91
C TRP A 45 6.64 19.01 -1.93
N ASP A 46 7.38 20.12 -1.98
CA ASP A 46 8.83 20.11 -1.92
C ASP A 46 9.31 19.80 -0.50
N VAL A 47 10.38 19.02 -0.41
CA VAL A 47 10.93 18.52 0.86
C VAL A 47 12.43 18.74 0.93
N ALA A 48 12.99 18.77 2.14
CA ALA A 48 14.43 18.95 2.33
C ALA A 48 15.26 17.70 1.98
N HIS A 49 14.63 16.52 1.96
CA HIS A 49 15.24 15.25 1.60
C HIS A 49 14.17 14.30 1.04
N GLU A 50 14.46 13.56 -0.02
CA GLU A 50 13.51 12.69 -0.71
C GLU A 50 12.87 11.64 0.20
N SER A 51 13.63 11.13 1.17
CA SER A 51 13.08 10.19 2.17
C SER A 51 11.90 10.78 2.93
N ASN A 52 11.93 12.08 3.25
CA ASN A 52 10.80 12.75 3.89
C ASN A 52 9.58 12.79 2.96
N GLY A 53 9.80 13.08 1.67
CA GLY A 53 8.74 13.07 0.67
C GLY A 53 8.03 11.71 0.58
N GLY A 54 8.80 10.63 0.50
CA GLY A 54 8.24 9.27 0.48
C GLY A 54 7.52 8.88 1.77
N LEU A 55 8.03 9.27 2.96
CA LEU A 55 7.36 9.01 4.24
C LEU A 55 6.08 9.83 4.41
N ILE A 56 6.07 11.08 3.92
CA ILE A 56 4.85 11.92 3.90
C ILE A 56 3.81 11.31 2.97
N ALA A 57 4.22 10.81 1.79
CA ALA A 57 3.33 10.12 0.85
C ALA A 57 2.72 8.85 1.46
N ASP A 58 3.50 8.05 2.21
CA ASP A 58 3.00 6.89 2.97
C ASP A 58 1.95 7.33 4.00
N GLY A 59 2.28 8.34 4.83
CA GLY A 59 1.37 8.89 5.82
C GLY A 59 0.09 9.46 5.23
N TYR A 60 0.19 10.20 4.11
CA TYR A 60 -0.95 10.77 3.40
C TYR A 60 -1.90 9.67 2.90
N THR A 61 -1.36 8.65 2.22
CA THR A 61 -2.18 7.55 1.70
C THR A 61 -2.86 6.77 2.84
N ARG A 62 -2.14 6.49 3.91
CA ARG A 62 -2.69 5.77 5.07
C ARG A 62 -3.78 6.55 5.80
N SER A 63 -3.67 7.88 5.88
CA SER A 63 -4.65 8.72 6.58
C SER A 63 -5.87 9.08 5.74
N THR A 64 -5.73 9.16 4.42
CA THR A 64 -6.80 9.63 3.52
C THR A 64 -7.43 8.52 2.68
N GLY A 65 -6.75 7.39 2.52
CA GLY A 65 -7.13 6.33 1.57
C GLY A 65 -6.88 6.69 0.09
N LYS A 66 -6.35 7.90 -0.20
CA LYS A 66 -6.02 8.35 -1.56
C LYS A 66 -4.59 7.98 -1.91
N ILE A 67 -4.37 7.46 -3.12
CA ILE A 67 -3.02 7.16 -3.60
C ILE A 67 -2.21 8.46 -3.78
N ALA A 68 -0.98 8.45 -3.27
CA ALA A 68 -0.02 9.53 -3.46
C ALA A 68 1.04 9.15 -4.50
N MET A 69 1.71 10.16 -5.06
CA MET A 69 2.88 10.00 -5.90
C MET A 69 4.13 10.51 -5.19
N CYS A 70 5.23 9.75 -5.22
CA CYS A 70 6.54 10.26 -4.90
C CYS A 70 7.43 10.22 -6.13
N ILE A 71 8.23 11.27 -6.30
CA ILE A 71 9.09 11.48 -7.47
C ILE A 71 10.33 12.25 -7.05
N ALA A 72 11.47 11.89 -7.62
CA ALA A 72 12.73 12.55 -7.36
C ALA A 72 13.64 12.53 -8.59
N GLN A 73 14.68 13.34 -8.59
CA GLN A 73 15.72 13.33 -9.61
C GLN A 73 16.34 11.93 -9.75
N ASN A 74 16.64 11.50 -10.97
CA ASN A 74 17.32 10.24 -11.22
C ASN A 74 18.66 10.14 -10.44
N GLY A 75 19.06 8.92 -10.13
CA GLY A 75 20.26 8.65 -9.35
C GLY A 75 20.09 9.00 -7.87
N PRO A 76 20.78 10.04 -7.33
CA PRO A 76 20.80 10.33 -5.90
C PRO A 76 19.43 10.60 -5.29
N GLY A 77 18.55 11.32 -5.98
CA GLY A 77 17.19 11.55 -5.49
C GLY A 77 16.37 10.26 -5.39
N VAL A 78 16.42 9.43 -6.42
CA VAL A 78 15.74 8.14 -6.44
C VAL A 78 16.30 7.20 -5.37
N THR A 79 17.61 7.15 -5.14
CA THR A 79 18.19 6.33 -4.07
C THR A 79 17.75 6.79 -2.67
N GLY A 80 17.48 8.10 -2.49
CA GLY A 80 16.90 8.66 -1.27
C GLY A 80 15.51 8.11 -0.94
N LEU A 81 14.79 7.53 -1.92
CA LEU A 81 13.45 6.96 -1.73
C LEU A 81 13.44 5.48 -1.27
N VAL A 82 14.60 4.82 -1.17
CA VAL A 82 14.68 3.39 -0.82
C VAL A 82 13.97 3.06 0.50
N THR A 83 14.31 3.78 1.57
CA THR A 83 13.71 3.56 2.90
C THR A 83 12.20 3.77 2.91
N PRO A 84 11.65 4.91 2.43
CA PRO A 84 10.21 5.12 2.45
C PRO A 84 9.43 4.15 1.57
N ILE A 85 9.96 3.77 0.40
CA ILE A 85 9.28 2.80 -0.47
C ILE A 85 9.23 1.42 0.20
N LYS A 86 10.31 0.98 0.85
CA LYS A 86 10.28 -0.28 1.61
C LYS A 86 9.33 -0.20 2.81
N THR A 87 9.25 0.95 3.46
CA THR A 87 8.28 1.21 4.55
C THR A 87 6.85 1.10 4.04
N ALA A 88 6.51 1.79 2.96
CA ALA A 88 5.19 1.72 2.33
C ALA A 88 4.82 0.30 1.85
N TYR A 89 5.80 -0.42 1.27
CA TYR A 89 5.61 -1.83 0.88
C TYR A 89 5.27 -2.71 2.09
N TRP A 90 5.99 -2.51 3.20
CA TRP A 90 5.75 -3.26 4.43
C TRP A 90 4.41 -2.94 5.08
N ASN A 91 3.97 -1.68 4.98
CA ASN A 91 2.70 -1.19 5.51
C ASN A 91 1.51 -1.44 4.58
N HIS A 92 1.73 -2.02 3.40
CA HIS A 92 0.69 -2.26 2.39
C HIS A 92 0.02 -0.97 1.90
N THR A 93 0.80 0.08 1.75
CA THR A 93 0.36 1.40 1.31
C THR A 93 0.47 1.49 -0.21
N PRO A 94 -0.63 1.63 -0.96
CA PRO A 94 -0.58 1.94 -2.38
C PRO A 94 0.12 3.27 -2.62
N MET A 95 1.12 3.30 -3.49
CA MET A 95 1.89 4.50 -3.80
C MET A 95 2.45 4.42 -5.21
N LEU A 96 2.37 5.49 -5.96
CA LEU A 96 3.04 5.61 -7.24
C LEU A 96 4.47 6.13 -7.03
N LEU A 97 5.45 5.30 -7.33
CA LEU A 97 6.86 5.70 -7.39
C LEU A 97 7.22 6.03 -8.84
N VAL A 98 7.54 7.30 -9.10
CA VAL A 98 8.04 7.75 -10.39
C VAL A 98 9.54 7.92 -10.33
N THR A 99 10.26 7.15 -11.12
CA THR A 99 11.71 7.20 -11.23
C THR A 99 12.12 7.68 -12.63
N PRO A 100 12.34 8.98 -12.80
CA PRO A 100 12.94 9.50 -14.03
C PRO A 100 14.31 8.83 -14.24
N GLN A 101 14.68 8.56 -15.50
CA GLN A 101 15.94 7.89 -15.83
C GLN A 101 16.79 8.77 -16.75
N ALA A 102 18.07 8.49 -16.82
CA ALA A 102 18.94 9.03 -17.87
C ALA A 102 18.33 8.80 -19.26
N ALA A 103 18.74 9.63 -20.22
CA ALA A 103 18.19 9.54 -21.57
C ALA A 103 18.46 8.16 -22.20
N ASN A 104 17.43 7.52 -22.75
CA ASN A 104 17.56 6.21 -23.39
C ASN A 104 18.62 6.19 -24.50
N LYS A 105 18.79 7.31 -25.23
CA LYS A 105 19.79 7.46 -26.29
C LYS A 105 21.24 7.37 -25.81
N THR A 106 21.50 7.60 -24.53
CA THR A 106 22.85 7.65 -23.92
C THR A 106 23.03 6.65 -22.78
N MET A 107 22.06 5.76 -22.58
CA MET A 107 22.13 4.74 -21.54
C MET A 107 23.39 3.87 -21.70
N GLY A 108 24.09 3.63 -20.59
CA GLY A 108 25.34 2.85 -20.57
C GLY A 108 26.58 3.63 -20.96
N GLN A 109 26.47 4.94 -21.28
CA GLN A 109 27.62 5.79 -21.62
C GLN A 109 28.18 6.57 -20.43
N GLY A 110 27.75 6.27 -19.20
CA GLY A 110 28.16 6.99 -18.00
C GLY A 110 27.55 8.37 -17.90
N GLY A 111 26.27 8.49 -18.27
CA GLY A 111 25.51 9.75 -18.20
C GLY A 111 25.41 10.28 -16.78
N PHE A 112 25.20 11.59 -16.64
CA PHE A 112 25.08 12.23 -15.33
C PHE A 112 23.95 11.60 -14.51
N GLN A 113 24.27 11.12 -13.32
CA GLN A 113 23.35 10.49 -12.38
C GLN A 113 22.65 9.21 -12.92
N GLU A 114 23.26 8.53 -13.88
CA GLU A 114 22.78 7.25 -14.36
C GLU A 114 22.95 6.17 -13.28
N VAL A 115 21.86 5.50 -12.91
CA VAL A 115 21.81 4.40 -11.93
C VAL A 115 20.82 3.35 -12.39
N GLU A 116 21.10 2.09 -12.11
CA GLU A 116 20.17 0.99 -12.39
C GLU A 116 19.00 0.99 -11.39
N GLN A 117 17.95 1.75 -11.72
CA GLN A 117 16.85 2.04 -10.80
C GLN A 117 15.81 0.92 -10.70
N MET A 118 15.66 0.10 -11.74
CA MET A 118 14.70 -1.01 -11.72
C MET A 118 15.16 -2.10 -10.74
N ASN A 119 16.43 -2.46 -10.75
CA ASN A 119 16.97 -3.45 -9.82
C ASN A 119 16.97 -2.94 -8.38
N LEU A 120 17.13 -1.64 -8.17
CA LEU A 120 17.14 -1.01 -6.85
C LEU A 120 15.83 -1.27 -6.09
N PHE A 121 14.68 -1.21 -6.75
CA PHE A 121 13.36 -1.36 -6.12
C PHE A 121 12.71 -2.73 -6.29
N LYS A 122 13.37 -3.67 -6.93
CA LYS A 122 12.80 -4.98 -7.29
C LYS A 122 12.07 -5.68 -6.14
N ASP A 123 12.62 -5.64 -4.93
CA ASP A 123 12.05 -6.29 -3.74
C ASP A 123 11.25 -5.32 -2.85
N MET A 124 10.97 -4.12 -3.34
CA MET A 124 10.36 -3.04 -2.56
C MET A 124 9.03 -2.55 -3.15
N VAL A 125 8.66 -3.06 -4.31
CA VAL A 125 7.43 -2.71 -5.01
C VAL A 125 6.68 -3.98 -5.41
N CYS A 126 5.34 -3.90 -5.53
CA CYS A 126 4.53 -5.03 -6.00
C CYS A 126 4.54 -5.18 -7.52
N TYR A 127 4.90 -4.12 -8.22
CA TYR A 127 5.01 -4.09 -9.67
C TYR A 127 5.98 -2.99 -10.11
N GLN A 128 6.70 -3.21 -11.19
CA GLN A 128 7.56 -2.19 -11.80
C GLN A 128 7.57 -2.33 -13.31
N GLU A 129 7.59 -1.21 -14.01
CA GLU A 129 7.68 -1.18 -15.47
C GLU A 129 8.43 0.06 -15.95
N GLU A 130 9.29 -0.13 -16.96
CA GLU A 130 9.95 0.95 -17.66
C GLU A 130 9.20 1.27 -18.95
N VAL A 131 8.99 2.56 -19.21
CA VAL A 131 8.46 3.01 -20.49
C VAL A 131 9.53 2.81 -21.56
N ARG A 132 9.26 1.94 -22.52
CA ARG A 132 10.19 1.63 -23.63
C ARG A 132 9.80 2.27 -24.95
N ASP A 133 8.59 2.82 -25.02
CA ASP A 133 8.06 3.53 -26.17
C ASP A 133 7.21 4.71 -25.66
N PRO A 134 7.51 5.95 -26.08
CA PRO A 134 6.75 7.13 -25.66
C PRO A 134 5.25 7.04 -25.93
N SER A 135 4.84 6.36 -27.03
CA SER A 135 3.43 6.18 -27.39
C SER A 135 2.65 5.35 -26.36
N ARG A 136 3.35 4.56 -25.54
CA ARG A 136 2.77 3.72 -24.48
C ARG A 136 2.77 4.40 -23.11
N MET A 137 3.18 5.64 -23.00
CA MET A 137 3.29 6.36 -21.71
C MET A 137 2.03 6.25 -20.87
N ALA A 138 0.87 6.57 -21.44
CA ALA A 138 -0.41 6.53 -20.75
C ALA A 138 -0.82 5.10 -20.33
N GLU A 139 -0.64 4.13 -21.23
CA GLU A 139 -0.94 2.71 -20.96
C GLU A 139 -0.10 2.16 -19.81
N VAL A 140 1.22 2.38 -19.83
CA VAL A 140 2.14 1.89 -18.83
C VAL A 140 1.84 2.53 -17.47
N LEU A 141 1.67 3.86 -17.42
CA LEU A 141 1.35 4.56 -16.17
C LEU A 141 0.04 4.06 -15.57
N ASN A 142 -1.02 3.94 -16.38
CA ASN A 142 -2.30 3.40 -15.90
C ASN A 142 -2.13 2.02 -15.28
N ARG A 143 -1.42 1.12 -15.96
CA ARG A 143 -1.16 -0.24 -15.48
C ARG A 143 -0.38 -0.24 -14.16
N VAL A 144 0.64 0.60 -14.02
CA VAL A 144 1.43 0.71 -12.79
C VAL A 144 0.57 1.18 -11.63
N ILE A 145 -0.25 2.22 -11.82
CA ILE A 145 -1.17 2.72 -10.78
C ILE A 145 -2.19 1.65 -10.38
N GLU A 146 -2.83 0.99 -11.36
CA GLU A 146 -3.77 -0.08 -11.07
C GLU A 146 -3.14 -1.24 -10.28
N LYS A 147 -1.91 -1.63 -10.64
CA LYS A 147 -1.16 -2.68 -9.92
C LYS A 147 -0.84 -2.27 -8.49
N SER A 148 -0.48 -1.00 -8.25
CA SER A 148 -0.28 -0.47 -6.90
C SER A 148 -1.55 -0.59 -6.04
N ILE A 149 -2.69 -0.14 -6.59
CA ILE A 149 -3.99 -0.17 -5.89
C ILE A 149 -4.42 -1.61 -5.59
N ARG A 150 -4.35 -2.49 -6.59
CA ARG A 150 -4.75 -3.91 -6.46
C ARG A 150 -3.83 -4.70 -5.53
N GLY A 151 -2.53 -4.42 -5.58
CA GLY A 151 -1.51 -5.07 -4.76
C GLY A 151 -1.42 -4.52 -3.33
N SER A 152 -2.11 -3.40 -3.04
CA SER A 152 -1.97 -2.66 -1.78
C SER A 152 -0.50 -2.46 -1.41
N ALA A 153 0.29 -1.91 -2.33
CA ALA A 153 1.72 -1.68 -2.15
C ALA A 153 2.25 -0.69 -3.19
N PRO A 154 3.44 -0.10 -3.01
CA PRO A 154 4.05 0.76 -4.01
C PRO A 154 4.26 0.04 -5.34
N ALA A 155 4.10 0.79 -6.44
CA ALA A 155 4.49 0.34 -7.77
C ALA A 155 5.32 1.41 -8.47
N GLN A 156 6.30 0.99 -9.26
CA GLN A 156 7.28 1.87 -9.90
C GLN A 156 7.03 1.99 -11.40
N ILE A 157 7.03 3.25 -11.87
CA ILE A 157 7.22 3.56 -13.29
C ILE A 157 8.59 4.20 -13.49
N ASN A 158 9.39 3.65 -14.40
CA ASN A 158 10.68 4.21 -14.79
C ASN A 158 10.55 4.88 -16.16
N VAL A 159 10.97 6.16 -16.26
CA VAL A 159 10.75 6.95 -17.48
C VAL A 159 12.06 7.59 -17.93
N PRO A 160 12.61 7.18 -19.09
CA PRO A 160 13.74 7.88 -19.69
C PRO A 160 13.41 9.34 -19.99
N ARG A 161 14.30 10.27 -19.60
CA ARG A 161 14.04 11.71 -19.68
C ARG A 161 13.84 12.25 -21.10
N ASP A 162 14.39 11.58 -22.10
CA ASP A 162 14.28 11.95 -23.50
C ASP A 162 12.93 11.54 -24.14
N TYR A 163 12.05 10.91 -23.35
CA TYR A 163 10.69 10.60 -23.77
C TYR A 163 9.70 11.74 -23.45
N TRP A 164 10.06 12.71 -22.62
CA TRP A 164 9.25 13.90 -22.39
C TRP A 164 9.24 14.82 -23.61
N THR A 165 8.22 15.65 -23.74
CA THR A 165 8.03 16.67 -24.79
C THR A 165 7.82 16.11 -26.22
N GLN A 166 7.64 14.80 -26.36
CA GLN A 166 7.33 14.22 -27.65
C GLN A 166 5.84 14.35 -27.95
N VAL A 167 5.53 14.93 -29.13
CA VAL A 167 4.14 15.05 -29.58
C VAL A 167 3.75 13.81 -30.38
N ILE A 168 2.82 13.05 -29.84
CA ILE A 168 2.41 11.74 -30.37
C ILE A 168 0.88 11.58 -30.32
N ASP A 169 0.38 10.65 -31.11
CA ASP A 169 -1.01 10.22 -31.02
C ASP A 169 -1.19 9.22 -29.89
N ILE A 170 -1.86 9.62 -28.82
CA ILE A 170 -2.08 8.81 -27.61
C ILE A 170 -3.56 8.49 -27.45
N GLU A 171 -3.84 7.28 -27.02
CA GLU A 171 -5.12 6.88 -26.47
C GLU A 171 -5.01 6.81 -24.95
N LEU A 172 -5.87 7.56 -24.26
CA LEU A 172 -5.95 7.47 -22.80
C LEU A 172 -6.73 6.20 -22.43
N PRO A 173 -6.15 5.33 -21.58
CA PRO A 173 -6.80 4.09 -21.19
C PRO A 173 -8.04 4.36 -20.33
N PRO A 174 -9.09 3.53 -20.40
CA PRO A 174 -10.22 3.65 -19.50
C PRO A 174 -9.81 3.26 -18.07
N ILE A 175 -10.37 3.95 -17.07
CA ILE A 175 -10.21 3.56 -15.66
C ILE A 175 -11.16 2.40 -15.35
N VAL A 176 -10.61 1.27 -14.97
CA VAL A 176 -11.38 0.11 -14.55
C VAL A 176 -11.49 0.09 -13.02
N ARG A 177 -12.68 0.39 -12.52
CA ARG A 177 -12.98 0.23 -11.09
C ARG A 177 -13.30 -1.23 -10.81
N LEU A 178 -12.50 -1.85 -9.95
CA LEU A 178 -12.76 -3.21 -9.49
C LEU A 178 -13.46 -3.17 -8.12
N GLU A 179 -14.54 -3.88 -8.01
CA GLU A 179 -15.15 -4.16 -6.72
C GLU A 179 -14.33 -5.22 -5.97
N ARG A 180 -14.30 -5.11 -4.66
CA ARG A 180 -13.68 -6.11 -3.80
C ARG A 180 -14.57 -7.35 -3.77
N SER A 181 -13.98 -8.54 -3.91
CA SER A 181 -14.75 -9.78 -3.79
C SER A 181 -15.18 -10.03 -2.34
N ALA A 182 -16.38 -10.54 -2.18
CA ALA A 182 -16.97 -10.83 -0.86
C ALA A 182 -16.43 -12.12 -0.21
N GLY A 183 -15.47 -12.80 -0.83
CA GLY A 183 -15.05 -14.14 -0.41
C GLY A 183 -16.00 -15.25 -0.88
N GLY A 184 -15.59 -16.50 -0.76
CA GLY A 184 -16.40 -17.65 -1.15
C GLY A 184 -17.57 -17.89 -0.19
N VAL A 185 -18.77 -18.12 -0.71
CA VAL A 185 -19.99 -18.36 0.10
C VAL A 185 -19.80 -19.52 1.08
N SER A 186 -19.16 -20.60 0.65
CA SER A 186 -18.88 -21.78 1.49
C SER A 186 -17.96 -21.42 2.66
N ALA A 187 -16.89 -20.68 2.41
CA ALA A 187 -15.93 -20.26 3.44
C ALA A 187 -16.57 -19.31 4.46
N VAL A 188 -17.39 -18.36 4.00
CA VAL A 188 -18.15 -17.46 4.89
C VAL A 188 -19.16 -18.24 5.74
N THR A 189 -19.84 -19.23 5.16
CA THR A 189 -20.80 -20.09 5.90
C THR A 189 -20.09 -20.92 6.96
N GLU A 190 -18.93 -21.49 6.64
CA GLU A 190 -18.13 -22.27 7.59
C GLU A 190 -17.59 -21.37 8.73
N ALA A 191 -17.08 -20.20 8.40
CA ALA A 191 -16.64 -19.21 9.38
C ALA A 191 -17.77 -18.81 10.33
N ALA A 192 -18.98 -18.53 9.79
CA ALA A 192 -20.14 -18.21 10.61
C ALA A 192 -20.54 -19.37 11.54
N LYS A 193 -20.46 -20.62 11.06
CA LYS A 193 -20.73 -21.81 11.88
C LYS A 193 -19.70 -21.98 12.99
N LEU A 194 -18.40 -21.78 12.70
CA LEU A 194 -17.35 -21.85 13.71
C LEU A 194 -17.56 -20.79 14.79
N LEU A 195 -17.83 -19.55 14.40
CA LEU A 195 -18.05 -18.42 15.33
C LEU A 195 -19.33 -18.62 16.16
N SER A 196 -20.41 -19.15 15.58
CA SER A 196 -21.66 -19.39 16.30
C SER A 196 -21.54 -20.50 17.36
N ASN A 197 -20.58 -21.42 17.23
CA ASN A 197 -20.33 -22.49 18.16
C ASN A 197 -19.16 -22.21 19.11
N ALA A 198 -18.45 -21.08 18.91
CA ALA A 198 -17.32 -20.71 19.74
C ALA A 198 -17.76 -20.41 21.18
N LYS A 199 -16.96 -20.85 22.14
CA LYS A 199 -17.17 -20.56 23.57
C LYS A 199 -16.44 -19.29 23.98
N PHE A 200 -15.33 -19.01 23.35
CA PHE A 200 -14.51 -17.82 23.63
C PHE A 200 -13.84 -17.32 22.33
N PRO A 201 -14.63 -16.74 21.41
CA PRO A 201 -14.09 -16.15 20.20
C PRO A 201 -13.30 -14.88 20.53
N VAL A 202 -12.16 -14.66 19.85
CA VAL A 202 -11.37 -13.45 19.95
C VAL A 202 -11.13 -12.90 18.55
N ILE A 203 -11.30 -11.60 18.38
CA ILE A 203 -11.01 -10.92 17.12
C ILE A 203 -9.60 -10.34 17.18
N LEU A 204 -8.79 -10.56 16.14
CA LEU A 204 -7.53 -9.87 15.93
C LEU A 204 -7.66 -8.96 14.71
N SER A 205 -7.74 -7.65 14.96
CA SER A 205 -7.93 -6.62 13.95
C SER A 205 -6.57 -6.05 13.48
N GLY A 206 -6.38 -5.90 12.18
CA GLY A 206 -5.14 -5.39 11.59
C GLY A 206 -5.34 -4.31 10.52
N ALA A 207 -4.27 -4.00 9.79
CA ALA A 207 -4.22 -2.97 8.74
C ALA A 207 -5.38 -3.04 7.73
N GLY A 208 -5.76 -4.25 7.33
CA GLY A 208 -6.80 -4.46 6.33
C GLY A 208 -8.18 -3.96 6.77
N VAL A 209 -8.46 -3.88 8.07
CA VAL A 209 -9.70 -3.29 8.60
C VAL A 209 -9.72 -1.78 8.36
N VAL A 210 -8.59 -1.10 8.58
CA VAL A 210 -8.44 0.34 8.32
C VAL A 210 -8.49 0.62 6.82
N LEU A 211 -7.61 -0.02 6.05
CA LEU A 211 -7.51 0.14 4.60
C LEU A 211 -8.79 -0.30 3.86
N GLY A 212 -9.54 -1.21 4.48
CA GLY A 212 -10.82 -1.70 3.99
C GLY A 212 -12.00 -0.80 4.33
N ASN A 213 -11.79 0.26 5.15
CA ASN A 213 -12.86 1.08 5.73
C ASN A 213 -13.92 0.23 6.45
N ALA A 214 -13.46 -0.79 7.22
CA ALA A 214 -14.29 -1.81 7.84
C ALA A 214 -14.30 -1.74 9.37
N ILE A 215 -13.90 -0.62 9.96
CA ILE A 215 -13.86 -0.44 11.43
C ILE A 215 -15.24 -0.64 12.05
N GLU A 216 -16.29 -0.01 11.48
CA GLU A 216 -17.65 -0.15 11.97
C GLU A 216 -18.21 -1.57 11.79
N ASP A 217 -17.81 -2.29 10.75
CA ASP A 217 -18.23 -3.69 10.56
C ASP A 217 -17.50 -4.62 11.53
N CYS A 218 -16.22 -4.34 11.82
CA CYS A 218 -15.48 -5.03 12.87
C CYS A 218 -16.13 -4.83 14.24
N LYS A 219 -16.59 -3.61 14.54
CA LYS A 219 -17.34 -3.30 15.76
C LYS A 219 -18.64 -4.07 15.85
N LYS A 220 -19.47 -4.04 14.81
CA LYS A 220 -20.74 -4.80 14.76
C LYS A 220 -20.55 -6.29 15.00
N ILE A 221 -19.53 -6.91 14.39
CA ILE A 221 -19.29 -8.34 14.60
C ILE A 221 -18.76 -8.63 16.01
N ALA A 222 -17.91 -7.75 16.57
CA ALA A 222 -17.46 -7.86 17.95
C ALA A 222 -18.61 -7.80 18.94
N GLU A 223 -19.49 -6.83 18.80
CA GLU A 223 -20.70 -6.67 19.62
C GLU A 223 -21.66 -7.86 19.48
N LYS A 224 -21.87 -8.35 18.26
CA LYS A 224 -22.76 -9.51 18.00
C LYS A 224 -22.27 -10.79 18.64
N LEU A 225 -20.95 -10.97 18.71
CA LEU A 225 -20.32 -12.17 19.26
C LEU A 225 -19.93 -12.01 20.74
N ASP A 226 -20.09 -10.81 21.31
CA ASP A 226 -19.52 -10.41 22.60
C ASP A 226 -18.03 -10.77 22.69
N ALA A 227 -17.31 -10.58 21.56
CA ALA A 227 -15.93 -11.02 21.37
C ALA A 227 -14.94 -9.89 21.66
N PRO A 228 -13.96 -10.09 22.55
CA PRO A 228 -12.90 -9.12 22.76
C PRO A 228 -12.06 -8.94 21.51
N VAL A 229 -11.59 -7.70 21.29
CA VAL A 229 -10.81 -7.31 20.12
C VAL A 229 -9.40 -6.94 20.51
N CYS A 230 -8.43 -7.70 20.02
CA CYS A 230 -7.03 -7.36 20.02
C CYS A 230 -6.66 -6.65 18.71
N SER A 231 -5.72 -5.71 18.75
CA SER A 231 -5.17 -5.09 17.52
C SER A 231 -3.75 -5.59 17.23
N GLY A 232 -3.32 -5.48 15.98
CA GLY A 232 -1.90 -5.54 15.66
C GLY A 232 -1.19 -4.32 16.24
N TYR A 233 0.05 -4.45 16.72
CA TYR A 233 0.78 -3.38 17.42
C TYR A 233 0.95 -2.08 16.61
N GLN A 234 0.89 -2.14 15.28
CA GLN A 234 0.98 -0.97 14.37
C GLN A 234 -0.39 -0.38 14.00
N HIS A 235 -1.49 -1.01 14.39
CA HIS A 235 -2.83 -0.66 13.96
C HIS A 235 -3.81 -0.59 15.13
N ASN A 236 -3.46 0.24 16.12
CA ASN A 236 -4.35 0.56 17.24
C ASN A 236 -5.60 1.33 16.79
N ASP A 237 -5.57 1.89 15.58
CA ASP A 237 -6.66 2.55 14.88
C ASP A 237 -7.68 1.59 14.24
N SER A 238 -7.39 0.28 14.21
CA SER A 238 -8.27 -0.73 13.59
C SER A 238 -9.52 -1.07 14.41
N PHE A 239 -9.58 -0.60 15.66
CA PHE A 239 -10.75 -0.74 16.55
C PHE A 239 -10.77 0.40 17.56
N PRO A 240 -11.95 0.98 17.93
CA PRO A 240 -12.01 2.08 18.88
C PRO A 240 -11.48 1.67 20.26
N GLY A 241 -10.39 2.30 20.70
CA GLY A 241 -9.74 1.95 21.98
C GLY A 241 -10.59 2.23 23.22
N SER A 242 -11.62 3.06 23.14
CA SER A 242 -12.59 3.35 24.20
C SER A 242 -13.74 2.33 24.27
N HIS A 243 -13.81 1.39 23.32
CA HIS A 243 -14.88 0.39 23.29
C HIS A 243 -14.69 -0.63 24.41
N PRO A 244 -15.75 -1.10 25.11
CA PRO A 244 -15.63 -2.08 26.20
C PRO A 244 -14.96 -3.41 25.81
N LEU A 245 -15.07 -3.80 24.55
CA LEU A 245 -14.43 -5.01 24.01
C LEU A 245 -13.00 -4.79 23.52
N ALA A 246 -12.46 -3.56 23.56
CA ALA A 246 -11.07 -3.29 23.17
C ALA A 246 -10.09 -3.78 24.24
N VAL A 247 -9.14 -4.65 23.87
CA VAL A 247 -8.20 -5.24 24.84
C VAL A 247 -6.77 -4.72 24.65
N GLY A 248 -6.49 -4.15 23.49
CA GLY A 248 -5.19 -3.59 23.17
C GLY A 248 -4.36 -4.44 22.18
N PRO A 249 -3.13 -4.00 21.88
CA PRO A 249 -2.30 -4.60 20.87
C PRO A 249 -1.63 -5.91 21.30
N LEU A 250 -1.39 -6.79 20.32
CA LEU A 250 -0.52 -7.95 20.43
C LEU A 250 0.87 -7.68 19.83
N GLY A 251 1.81 -8.58 20.06
CA GLY A 251 3.14 -8.56 19.48
C GLY A 251 4.13 -7.67 20.24
N TYR A 252 5.12 -7.17 19.50
CA TYR A 252 6.15 -6.31 20.10
C TYR A 252 5.51 -5.06 20.74
N ASN A 253 5.88 -4.77 21.98
CA ASN A 253 5.22 -3.75 22.81
C ASN A 253 3.70 -3.94 23.01
N GLY A 254 3.22 -5.17 22.87
CA GLY A 254 1.81 -5.48 23.05
C GLY A 254 1.35 -5.44 24.52
N SER A 255 0.03 -5.49 24.70
CA SER A 255 -0.60 -5.52 26.02
C SER A 255 -0.52 -6.92 26.65
N LYS A 256 -0.09 -7.00 27.90
CA LYS A 256 -0.11 -8.25 28.67
C LYS A 256 -1.55 -8.81 28.77
N ALA A 257 -2.53 -7.95 29.03
CA ALA A 257 -3.93 -8.34 29.11
C ALA A 257 -4.44 -8.94 27.77
N ALA A 258 -4.08 -8.33 26.63
CA ALA A 258 -4.42 -8.87 25.32
C ALA A 258 -3.79 -10.26 25.10
N MET A 259 -2.54 -10.45 25.49
CA MET A 259 -1.85 -11.73 25.37
C MET A 259 -2.49 -12.82 26.25
N GLU A 260 -2.79 -12.51 27.49
CA GLU A 260 -3.45 -13.43 28.42
C GLU A 260 -4.87 -13.78 27.95
N LEU A 261 -5.55 -12.83 27.34
CA LEU A 261 -6.92 -13.03 26.87
C LEU A 261 -6.97 -13.90 25.61
N ILE A 262 -6.18 -13.58 24.56
CA ILE A 262 -6.19 -14.38 23.33
C ILE A 262 -5.69 -15.81 23.55
N SER A 263 -4.85 -16.05 24.57
CA SER A 263 -4.38 -17.41 24.91
C SER A 263 -5.50 -18.38 25.28
N LYS A 264 -6.68 -17.86 25.65
CA LYS A 264 -7.87 -18.63 26.04
C LYS A 264 -8.83 -18.88 24.88
N ALA A 265 -8.57 -18.28 23.71
CA ALA A 265 -9.46 -18.37 22.56
C ALA A 265 -9.60 -19.81 22.05
N ASP A 266 -10.81 -20.22 21.73
CA ASP A 266 -11.10 -21.44 20.96
C ASP A 266 -11.27 -21.13 19.46
N VAL A 267 -11.64 -19.89 19.12
CA VAL A 267 -11.68 -19.38 17.76
C VAL A 267 -11.02 -18.02 17.69
N VAL A 268 -10.12 -17.81 16.75
CA VAL A 268 -9.51 -16.50 16.43
C VAL A 268 -10.02 -16.04 15.07
N LEU A 269 -10.75 -14.92 15.06
CA LEU A 269 -11.15 -14.22 13.84
C LEU A 269 -10.11 -13.15 13.51
N ALA A 270 -9.21 -13.45 12.59
CA ALA A 270 -8.13 -12.57 12.14
C ALA A 270 -8.60 -11.74 10.93
N LEU A 271 -8.90 -10.46 11.15
CA LEU A 271 -9.41 -9.53 10.16
C LEU A 271 -8.32 -8.62 9.62
N GLY A 272 -8.02 -8.72 8.33
CA GLY A 272 -7.06 -7.85 7.64
C GLY A 272 -5.66 -7.86 8.27
N THR A 273 -5.24 -9.00 8.77
CA THR A 273 -3.90 -9.20 9.35
C THR A 273 -3.25 -10.45 8.77
N ARG A 274 -2.01 -10.29 8.33
CA ARG A 274 -1.21 -11.42 7.82
C ARG A 274 -0.62 -12.30 8.94
N LEU A 275 -0.93 -12.03 10.19
CA LEU A 275 -0.44 -12.75 11.35
C LEU A 275 1.10 -12.89 11.38
N ASN A 276 1.82 -11.85 10.92
CA ASN A 276 3.27 -11.94 10.82
C ASN A 276 3.93 -12.24 12.18
N PRO A 277 5.10 -12.90 12.19
CA PRO A 277 5.76 -13.32 13.44
C PRO A 277 5.99 -12.16 14.41
N PHE A 278 6.32 -10.97 13.91
CA PHE A 278 6.58 -9.82 14.77
C PHE A 278 5.31 -9.29 15.47
N SER A 279 4.16 -9.33 14.79
CA SER A 279 2.86 -8.97 15.39
C SER A 279 2.30 -10.01 16.34
N THR A 280 2.90 -11.20 16.39
CA THR A 280 2.48 -12.31 17.26
C THR A 280 3.62 -12.82 18.16
N LEU A 281 4.67 -12.00 18.36
CA LEU A 281 5.79 -12.35 19.26
C LEU A 281 5.31 -12.59 20.69
N PRO A 282 5.77 -13.65 21.36
CA PRO A 282 5.61 -13.82 22.79
C PRO A 282 6.13 -12.61 23.56
N GLY A 283 5.45 -12.25 24.64
CA GLY A 283 5.85 -11.15 25.51
C GLY A 283 5.61 -11.47 26.96
N TYR A 284 6.30 -10.80 27.87
CA TYR A 284 6.17 -10.97 29.32
C TYR A 284 6.33 -12.42 29.79
N GLY A 285 7.12 -13.25 29.11
CA GLY A 285 7.25 -14.68 29.41
C GLY A 285 6.03 -15.54 29.03
N ILE A 286 5.06 -14.98 28.28
CA ILE A 286 3.82 -15.66 27.88
C ILE A 286 3.94 -16.11 26.42
N ASP A 287 3.89 -17.42 26.17
CA ASP A 287 3.62 -17.98 24.83
C ASP A 287 2.09 -18.02 24.65
N TYR A 288 1.54 -16.89 24.22
CA TYR A 288 0.10 -16.63 24.25
C TYR A 288 -0.68 -17.13 23.04
N TRP A 289 -0.01 -17.55 21.98
CA TRP A 289 -0.74 -17.95 20.78
C TRP A 289 -1.56 -19.23 21.04
N PRO A 290 -2.88 -19.22 20.81
CA PRO A 290 -3.75 -20.35 21.17
C PRO A 290 -3.59 -21.50 20.16
N LYS A 291 -2.69 -22.44 20.44
CA LYS A 291 -2.30 -23.54 19.53
C LYS A 291 -3.44 -24.50 19.15
N LYS A 292 -4.53 -24.50 19.92
CA LYS A 292 -5.71 -25.36 19.69
C LYS A 292 -6.90 -24.62 19.10
N ALA A 293 -6.81 -23.31 18.95
CA ALA A 293 -7.87 -22.49 18.41
C ALA A 293 -8.03 -22.74 16.89
N SER A 294 -9.27 -22.71 16.42
CA SER A 294 -9.54 -22.57 15.00
C SER A 294 -9.26 -21.14 14.54
N ILE A 295 -8.55 -20.96 13.44
CA ILE A 295 -8.23 -19.63 12.91
C ILE A 295 -9.07 -19.39 11.66
N ILE A 296 -9.83 -18.28 11.68
CA ILE A 296 -10.54 -17.74 10.54
C ILE A 296 -9.75 -16.51 10.09
N GLN A 297 -9.08 -16.60 8.95
CA GLN A 297 -8.28 -15.50 8.43
C GLN A 297 -8.99 -14.85 7.25
N VAL A 298 -9.16 -13.53 7.31
CA VAL A 298 -9.74 -12.70 6.24
C VAL A 298 -8.68 -11.72 5.75
N ASP A 299 -8.26 -11.88 4.53
CA ASP A 299 -7.28 -11.01 3.86
C ASP A 299 -7.64 -10.83 2.39
N ILE A 300 -7.33 -9.66 1.82
CA ILE A 300 -7.52 -9.40 0.39
C ILE A 300 -6.50 -10.14 -0.49
N ASN A 301 -5.35 -10.48 0.09
CA ASN A 301 -4.28 -11.20 -0.59
C ASN A 301 -4.28 -12.67 -0.16
N SER A 302 -4.68 -13.54 -1.09
CA SER A 302 -4.73 -14.99 -0.87
C SER A 302 -3.39 -15.62 -0.48
N ASP A 303 -2.27 -15.04 -0.94
CA ASP A 303 -0.92 -15.57 -0.64
C ASP A 303 -0.54 -15.43 0.85
N ARG A 304 -1.34 -14.69 1.61
CA ARG A 304 -1.13 -14.48 3.06
C ARG A 304 -1.96 -15.41 3.93
N ILE A 305 -2.97 -16.04 3.36
CA ILE A 305 -3.84 -16.95 4.09
C ILE A 305 -3.03 -18.22 4.47
N GLY A 306 -2.98 -18.53 5.77
CA GLY A 306 -2.27 -19.69 6.28
C GLY A 306 -0.74 -19.61 6.18
N LEU A 307 -0.16 -18.44 5.90
CA LEU A 307 1.29 -18.31 5.72
C LEU A 307 2.09 -18.50 7.01
N THR A 308 1.56 -18.11 8.15
CA THR A 308 2.33 -18.05 9.40
C THR A 308 1.68 -18.75 10.59
N LYS A 309 0.41 -18.96 10.59
CA LYS A 309 -0.37 -19.57 11.69
C LYS A 309 -1.40 -20.55 11.16
#